data_5b4d4d1d52a9ac212597f818c2fc0a91
#
_entry.id   5b4d4d1d52a9ac212597f818c2fc0a91
#
_cell.length_a   1.000
_cell.length_b   1.000
_cell.length_c   1.000
_cell.angle_alpha   90.00
_cell.angle_beta   90.00
_cell.angle_gamma   90.00
#
_symmetry.space_group_name_H-M   'P 1'
#
loop_
_entity.id
_entity.type
_entity.pdbx_description
1 polymer ?
#
loop_
_entity_poly.entity_id
_entity_poly.type
_entity_poly.pdbx_seq_one_letter_code
_entity_poly.pdbx_strand_id
1 'polypeptide(L)'
;LIDIEDPIYLLKAIKNKTEISNTKIAHLFDGIALTKFIFWLKNNYRKTKITELSAQNKLENYKKQNKNYLYPSFNTISGFGGNGAIVHYRSNNKTNKAIKGNNLYLLDSGSQYFYGTTDVTRTIAIGNLSNFQKKIYSKVLKGHIAVASYKLKKSTLGKHIDKVARVPLLKLGYNYSHGTGHGVGYFLNVHEGPQGLSPFNNLSLIHISEPTRRRGI
;
A
#
# COMPACT_ATOMS: atom_id res chain seq x y z
N LEU A 1 30.54 -4.89 24.63
CA LEU A 1 29.40 -4.65 23.74
C LEU A 1 28.15 -5.04 24.50
N ILE A 2 27.20 -4.12 24.63
CA ILE A 2 25.88 -4.40 25.20
C ILE A 2 24.94 -4.62 24.02
N ASP A 3 24.40 -5.82 23.91
CA ASP A 3 23.43 -6.18 22.88
C ASP A 3 22.02 -5.80 23.40
N ILE A 4 21.57 -4.61 23.06
CA ILE A 4 20.24 -4.11 23.40
C ILE A 4 19.54 -3.64 22.12
N GLU A 5 18.22 -3.79 22.08
CA GLU A 5 17.40 -3.21 21.01
C GLU A 5 17.53 -1.67 21.03
N ASP A 6 17.72 -1.06 19.86
CA ASP A 6 17.87 0.40 19.74
C ASP A 6 16.61 1.11 20.26
N PRO A 7 16.69 1.90 21.34
CA PRO A 7 15.53 2.56 21.93
C PRO A 7 14.85 3.56 20.98
N ILE A 8 15.58 4.09 19.99
CA ILE A 8 15.04 5.00 18.97
C ILE A 8 14.00 4.28 18.12
N TYR A 9 14.12 2.96 17.96
CA TYR A 9 13.21 2.16 17.13
C TYR A 9 11.76 2.25 17.62
N LEU A 10 11.53 2.16 18.91
CA LEU A 10 10.19 2.31 19.52
C LEU A 10 9.75 3.78 19.54
N LEU A 11 10.66 4.70 19.86
CA LEU A 11 10.34 6.13 19.97
C LEU A 11 9.82 6.69 18.63
N LYS A 12 10.49 6.40 17.51
CA LYS A 12 10.05 6.87 16.18
C LYS A 12 8.79 6.16 15.67
N ALA A 13 8.52 4.92 16.12
CA ALA A 13 7.32 4.19 15.71
C ALA A 13 6.04 4.82 16.27
N ILE A 14 6.12 5.48 17.44
CA ILE A 14 5.00 6.18 18.08
C ILE A 14 4.95 7.61 17.57
N LYS A 15 4.12 7.86 16.55
CA LYS A 15 4.00 9.18 15.92
C LYS A 15 3.34 10.18 16.86
N ASN A 16 3.91 11.37 16.97
CA ASN A 16 3.32 12.48 17.69
C ASN A 16 2.19 13.16 16.91
N LYS A 17 1.50 14.13 17.51
CA LYS A 17 0.35 14.82 16.89
C LYS A 17 0.69 15.52 15.58
N THR A 18 1.86 16.13 15.49
CA THR A 18 2.34 16.83 14.30
C THR A 18 2.61 15.85 13.15
N GLU A 19 3.31 14.76 13.44
CA GLU A 19 3.59 13.70 12.48
C GLU A 19 2.31 13.07 11.94
N ILE A 20 1.32 12.79 12.82
CA ILE A 20 0.01 12.25 12.43
C ILE A 20 -0.74 13.22 11.52
N SER A 21 -0.80 14.51 11.90
CA SER A 21 -1.50 15.54 11.12
C SER A 21 -0.87 15.69 9.73
N ASN A 22 0.44 15.75 9.68
CA ASN A 22 1.18 15.91 8.45
C ASN A 22 1.11 14.67 7.54
N THR A 23 1.14 13.47 8.11
CA THR A 23 0.94 12.22 7.36
C THR A 23 -0.44 12.20 6.69
N LYS A 24 -1.50 12.69 7.36
CA LYS A 24 -2.82 12.83 6.74
C LYS A 24 -2.80 13.77 5.54
N ILE A 25 -2.12 14.91 5.67
CA ILE A 25 -1.95 15.89 4.58
C ILE A 25 -1.18 15.26 3.41
N ALA A 26 -0.10 14.54 3.69
CA ALA A 26 0.66 13.82 2.67
C ALA A 26 -0.22 12.83 1.88
N HIS A 27 -1.01 12.02 2.60
CA HIS A 27 -1.92 11.05 1.97
C HIS A 27 -3.07 11.72 1.19
N LEU A 28 -3.55 12.89 1.63
CA LEU A 28 -4.53 13.67 0.87
C LEU A 28 -3.98 14.08 -0.49
N PHE A 29 -2.77 14.65 -0.53
CA PHE A 29 -2.16 15.08 -1.80
C PHE A 29 -1.80 13.91 -2.70
N ASP A 30 -1.28 12.82 -2.13
CA ASP A 30 -1.00 11.61 -2.89
C ASP A 30 -2.30 10.99 -3.45
N GLY A 31 -3.36 10.99 -2.65
CA GLY A 31 -4.71 10.56 -3.04
C GLY A 31 -5.29 11.38 -4.20
N ILE A 32 -5.07 12.71 -4.22
CA ILE A 32 -5.47 13.57 -5.33
C ILE A 32 -4.74 13.18 -6.62
N ALA A 33 -3.41 13.00 -6.57
CA ALA A 33 -2.62 12.59 -7.73
C ALA A 33 -3.05 11.22 -8.26
N LEU A 34 -3.27 10.27 -7.36
CA LEU A 34 -3.72 8.91 -7.69
C LEU A 34 -5.13 8.91 -8.29
N THR A 35 -6.05 9.72 -7.76
CA THR A 35 -7.41 9.86 -8.29
C THR A 35 -7.41 10.43 -9.70
N LYS A 36 -6.63 11.51 -9.95
CA LYS A 36 -6.42 12.07 -11.29
C LYS A 36 -5.86 11.01 -12.25
N PHE A 37 -4.89 10.23 -11.80
CA PHE A 37 -4.30 9.16 -12.59
C PHE A 37 -5.32 8.07 -12.94
N ILE A 38 -6.10 7.58 -11.97
CA ILE A 38 -7.12 6.54 -12.20
C ILE A 38 -8.17 7.04 -13.21
N PHE A 39 -8.62 8.27 -13.04
CA PHE A 39 -9.55 8.90 -13.99
C PHE A 39 -8.96 8.97 -15.38
N TRP A 40 -7.73 9.46 -15.52
CA TRP A 40 -7.03 9.50 -16.80
C TRP A 40 -6.87 8.13 -17.42
N LEU A 41 -6.42 7.12 -16.66
CA LEU A 41 -6.23 5.76 -17.14
C LEU A 41 -7.55 5.16 -17.68
N LYS A 42 -8.64 5.29 -16.91
CA LYS A 42 -9.96 4.77 -17.29
C LYS A 42 -10.50 5.39 -18.57
N ASN A 43 -10.22 6.65 -18.83
CA ASN A 43 -10.71 7.36 -20.03
C ASN A 43 -9.80 7.17 -21.27
N ASN A 44 -8.57 6.69 -21.08
CA ASN A 44 -7.58 6.67 -22.17
C ASN A 44 -7.07 5.26 -22.56
N TYR A 45 -7.20 4.24 -21.72
CA TYR A 45 -6.62 2.92 -21.99
C TYR A 45 -7.14 2.25 -23.29
N ARG A 46 -8.30 2.67 -23.83
CA ARG A 46 -8.85 2.21 -25.10
C ARG A 46 -8.48 3.11 -26.29
N LYS A 47 -8.08 4.35 -26.00
CA LYS A 47 -7.86 5.37 -27.03
C LYS A 47 -6.39 5.49 -27.44
N THR A 48 -5.50 5.24 -26.50
CA THR A 48 -4.06 5.40 -26.70
C THR A 48 -3.31 4.18 -26.17
N LYS A 49 -2.12 3.92 -26.70
CA LYS A 49 -1.24 2.87 -26.19
C LYS A 49 -0.65 3.30 -24.84
N ILE A 50 -1.17 2.75 -23.75
CA ILE A 50 -0.64 2.92 -22.41
C ILE A 50 0.10 1.65 -22.01
N THR A 51 1.31 1.79 -21.47
CA THR A 51 2.12 0.68 -20.96
C THR A 51 2.34 0.87 -19.45
N GLU A 52 2.84 -0.16 -18.77
CA GLU A 52 3.19 -0.09 -17.34
C GLU A 52 4.14 1.08 -17.06
N LEU A 53 5.20 1.25 -17.86
CA LEU A 53 6.15 2.37 -17.72
C LEU A 53 5.50 3.73 -18.00
N SER A 54 4.71 3.85 -19.06
CA SER A 54 4.04 5.12 -19.37
C SER A 54 2.99 5.49 -18.33
N ALA A 55 2.32 4.51 -17.74
CA ALA A 55 1.38 4.70 -16.63
C ALA A 55 2.10 5.16 -15.35
N GLN A 56 3.20 4.52 -14.99
CA GLN A 56 4.06 4.94 -13.88
C GLN A 56 4.53 6.39 -14.04
N ASN A 57 5.07 6.75 -15.20
CA ASN A 57 5.52 8.10 -15.48
C ASN A 57 4.38 9.13 -15.44
N LYS A 58 3.18 8.75 -15.89
CA LYS A 58 2.00 9.62 -15.83
C LYS A 58 1.58 9.92 -14.38
N LEU A 59 1.58 8.90 -13.51
CA LEU A 59 1.32 9.11 -12.08
C LEU A 59 2.35 10.02 -11.46
N GLU A 60 3.63 9.77 -11.73
CA GLU A 60 4.75 10.59 -11.24
C GLU A 60 4.58 12.07 -11.65
N ASN A 61 4.16 12.34 -12.89
CA ASN A 61 3.89 13.68 -13.36
C ASN A 61 2.72 14.36 -12.61
N TYR A 62 1.70 13.60 -12.19
CA TYR A 62 0.64 14.15 -11.33
C TYR A 62 1.13 14.45 -9.91
N LYS A 63 2.00 13.60 -9.34
CA LYS A 63 2.61 13.85 -8.02
C LYS A 63 3.49 15.10 -8.02
N LYS A 64 4.29 15.30 -9.06
CA LYS A 64 5.15 16.48 -9.25
C LYS A 64 4.41 17.81 -9.38
N GLN A 65 3.10 17.81 -9.61
CA GLN A 65 2.29 19.03 -9.57
C GLN A 65 2.19 19.64 -8.15
N ASN A 66 2.47 18.85 -7.12
CA ASN A 66 2.56 19.36 -5.75
C ASN A 66 3.99 19.83 -5.47
N LYS A 67 4.14 21.12 -5.14
CA LYS A 67 5.44 21.76 -4.85
C LYS A 67 6.22 21.13 -3.68
N ASN A 68 5.51 20.42 -2.79
CA ASN A 68 6.12 19.77 -1.64
C ASN A 68 6.49 18.29 -1.92
N TYR A 69 6.19 17.79 -3.12
CA TYR A 69 6.64 16.47 -3.54
C TYR A 69 8.15 16.49 -3.80
N LEU A 70 8.86 15.49 -3.25
CA LEU A 70 10.31 15.39 -3.40
C LEU A 70 10.69 14.28 -4.38
N TYR A 71 10.33 13.06 -4.06
CA TYR A 71 10.63 11.86 -4.85
C TYR A 71 9.73 10.68 -4.42
N PRO A 72 9.71 9.57 -5.16
CA PRO A 72 8.99 8.37 -4.73
C PRO A 72 9.55 7.82 -3.43
N SER A 73 8.69 7.43 -2.48
CA SER A 73 9.12 6.76 -1.23
C SER A 73 9.70 5.37 -1.49
N PHE A 74 9.31 4.76 -2.62
CA PHE A 74 9.87 3.53 -3.17
C PHE A 74 9.62 3.48 -4.68
N ASN A 75 10.30 2.57 -5.37
CA ASN A 75 10.09 2.40 -6.82
C ASN A 75 8.66 1.92 -7.09
N THR A 76 7.88 2.74 -7.81
CA THR A 76 6.50 2.43 -8.15
C THR A 76 6.37 1.07 -8.83
N ILE A 77 5.47 0.24 -8.32
CA ILE A 77 5.09 -1.04 -8.93
C ILE A 77 3.90 -0.77 -9.85
N SER A 78 4.09 -1.02 -11.13
CA SER A 78 3.07 -0.85 -12.17
C SER A 78 3.00 -2.16 -12.93
N GLY A 79 2.04 -3.03 -12.54
CA GLY A 79 1.97 -4.41 -13.04
C GLY A 79 0.62 -4.76 -13.66
N PHE A 80 0.59 -5.12 -14.95
CA PHE A 80 -0.62 -5.54 -15.65
C PHE A 80 -0.71 -7.05 -15.80
N GLY A 81 -1.83 -7.64 -15.42
CA GLY A 81 -2.06 -9.07 -15.47
C GLY A 81 -1.06 -9.84 -14.61
N GLY A 82 -0.35 -10.81 -15.18
CA GLY A 82 0.62 -11.63 -14.46
C GLY A 82 1.79 -10.85 -13.82
N ASN A 83 2.16 -9.68 -14.37
CA ASN A 83 3.20 -8.84 -13.77
C ASN A 83 2.75 -8.29 -12.39
N GLY A 84 1.46 -8.04 -12.20
CA GLY A 84 0.92 -7.62 -10.91
C GLY A 84 0.92 -8.70 -9.82
N ALA A 85 1.20 -9.96 -10.17
CA ALA A 85 1.35 -11.06 -9.21
C ALA A 85 2.80 -11.23 -8.71
N ILE A 86 3.76 -10.53 -9.30
CA ILE A 86 5.16 -10.59 -8.90
C ILE A 86 5.39 -9.58 -7.77
N VAL A 87 5.79 -10.09 -6.59
CA VAL A 87 6.10 -9.25 -5.43
C VAL A 87 7.26 -8.30 -5.76
N HIS A 88 7.10 -7.01 -5.47
CA HIS A 88 8.07 -5.95 -5.80
C HIS A 88 8.44 -5.88 -7.30
N TYR A 89 7.47 -6.17 -8.18
CA TYR A 89 7.67 -6.08 -9.63
C TYR A 89 8.22 -4.71 -10.04
N ARG A 90 9.19 -4.72 -10.96
CA ARG A 90 9.76 -3.52 -11.57
C ARG A 90 9.63 -3.59 -13.08
N SER A 91 8.80 -2.73 -13.63
CA SER A 91 8.67 -2.58 -15.09
C SER A 91 9.98 -2.09 -15.67
N ASN A 92 10.41 -2.71 -16.77
CA ASN A 92 11.57 -2.29 -17.55
C ASN A 92 11.28 -2.52 -19.04
N ASN A 93 12.16 -2.09 -19.91
CA ASN A 93 11.94 -2.17 -21.36
C ASN A 93 11.67 -3.59 -21.87
N LYS A 94 12.17 -4.64 -21.20
CA LYS A 94 11.98 -6.05 -21.58
C LYS A 94 10.65 -6.63 -21.06
N THR A 95 10.19 -6.20 -19.88
CA THR A 95 9.01 -6.76 -19.20
C THR A 95 7.77 -5.89 -19.33
N ASN A 96 7.90 -4.66 -19.81
CA ASN A 96 6.86 -3.64 -19.92
C ASN A 96 5.69 -4.12 -20.80
N LYS A 97 4.51 -4.25 -20.20
CA LYS A 97 3.28 -4.67 -20.90
C LYS A 97 2.39 -3.48 -21.24
N ALA A 98 1.66 -3.63 -22.35
CA ALA A 98 0.56 -2.72 -22.68
C ALA A 98 -0.64 -3.00 -21.76
N ILE A 99 -1.21 -1.95 -21.19
CA ILE A 99 -2.43 -2.01 -20.37
C ILE A 99 -3.65 -1.99 -21.31
N LYS A 100 -4.12 -3.16 -21.72
CA LYS A 100 -5.22 -3.33 -22.67
C LYS A 100 -5.98 -4.62 -22.45
N GLY A 101 -7.20 -4.72 -22.99
CA GLY A 101 -8.03 -5.94 -22.88
C GLY A 101 -8.73 -6.05 -21.55
N ASN A 102 -8.83 -7.27 -21.02
CA ASN A 102 -9.66 -7.62 -19.87
C ASN A 102 -8.80 -8.23 -18.76
N ASN A 103 -8.24 -7.42 -17.88
CA ASN A 103 -7.43 -7.92 -16.75
C ASN A 103 -7.33 -6.90 -15.61
N LEU A 104 -6.67 -7.29 -14.53
CA LEU A 104 -6.33 -6.43 -13.41
C LEU A 104 -5.02 -5.67 -13.68
N TYR A 105 -4.98 -4.42 -13.27
CA TYR A 105 -3.79 -3.58 -13.22
C TYR A 105 -3.52 -3.22 -11.76
N LEU A 106 -2.38 -3.65 -11.25
CA LEU A 106 -1.91 -3.32 -9.91
C LEU A 106 -0.98 -2.12 -10.00
N LEU A 107 -1.26 -1.12 -9.20
CA LEU A 107 -0.44 0.06 -9.04
C LEU A 107 -0.15 0.24 -7.55
N ASP A 108 1.12 0.18 -7.19
CA ASP A 108 1.60 0.41 -5.83
C ASP A 108 2.66 1.51 -5.86
N SER A 109 2.40 2.58 -5.13
CA SER A 109 3.21 3.79 -5.20
C SER A 109 3.17 4.57 -3.89
N GLY A 110 4.24 5.27 -3.63
CA GLY A 110 4.34 6.17 -2.50
C GLY A 110 5.15 7.41 -2.84
N SER A 111 5.15 8.37 -1.95
CA SER A 111 5.78 9.68 -2.12
C SER A 111 6.48 10.10 -0.85
N GLN A 112 7.62 10.76 -0.99
CA GLN A 112 8.23 11.56 0.06
C GLN A 112 7.80 13.02 -0.14
N TYR A 113 7.21 13.58 0.88
CA TYR A 113 6.93 14.99 1.04
C TYR A 113 7.75 15.53 2.20
N PHE A 114 8.03 16.83 2.26
CA PHE A 114 8.70 17.45 3.42
C PHE A 114 8.02 17.14 4.76
N TYR A 115 6.74 16.79 4.72
CA TYR A 115 5.89 16.59 5.89
C TYR A 115 5.29 15.17 5.96
N GLY A 116 5.88 14.19 5.30
CA GLY A 116 5.45 12.80 5.46
C GLY A 116 5.80 11.86 4.34
N THR A 117 5.66 10.59 4.61
CA THR A 117 5.87 9.48 3.68
C THR A 117 4.54 8.80 3.41
N THR A 118 4.26 8.47 2.14
CA THR A 118 3.05 7.73 1.76
C THR A 118 3.36 6.38 1.16
N ASP A 119 2.39 5.47 1.27
CA ASP A 119 2.40 4.13 0.69
C ASP A 119 0.95 3.76 0.35
N VAL A 120 0.63 3.63 -0.94
CA VAL A 120 -0.74 3.44 -1.40
C VAL A 120 -0.80 2.48 -2.58
N THR A 121 -1.50 1.36 -2.41
CA THR A 121 -1.76 0.40 -3.49
C THR A 121 -3.20 0.50 -4.00
N ARG A 122 -3.39 0.35 -5.30
CA ARG A 122 -4.69 0.16 -5.94
C ARG A 122 -4.63 -0.93 -6.99
N THR A 123 -5.65 -1.80 -6.97
CA THR A 123 -5.89 -2.77 -8.05
C THR A 123 -7.08 -2.32 -8.88
N ILE A 124 -6.85 -2.09 -10.17
CA ILE A 124 -7.79 -1.42 -11.08
C ILE A 124 -8.23 -2.42 -12.15
N ALA A 125 -9.55 -2.55 -12.34
CA ALA A 125 -10.09 -3.33 -13.43
C ALA A 125 -9.89 -2.62 -14.77
N ILE A 126 -9.33 -3.32 -15.75
CA ILE A 126 -9.21 -2.89 -17.14
C ILE A 126 -10.13 -3.80 -17.97
N GLY A 127 -11.11 -3.20 -18.67
CA GLY A 127 -12.11 -3.96 -19.42
C GLY A 127 -13.03 -4.82 -18.52
N ASN A 128 -13.49 -5.94 -19.06
CA ASN A 128 -14.41 -6.86 -18.38
C ASN A 128 -13.64 -7.99 -17.69
N LEU A 129 -13.73 -8.05 -16.37
CA LEU A 129 -13.07 -9.08 -15.57
C LEU A 129 -13.88 -10.39 -15.59
N SER A 130 -13.19 -11.53 -15.53
CA SER A 130 -13.78 -12.83 -15.30
C SER A 130 -14.46 -12.92 -13.92
N ASN A 131 -15.42 -13.83 -13.76
CA ASN A 131 -16.05 -14.09 -12.48
C ASN A 131 -15.05 -14.53 -11.40
N PHE A 132 -14.02 -15.28 -11.81
CA PHE A 132 -12.94 -15.69 -10.93
C PHE A 132 -12.16 -14.47 -10.39
N GLN A 133 -11.72 -13.54 -11.26
CA GLN A 133 -11.02 -12.33 -10.86
C GLN A 133 -11.88 -11.46 -9.91
N LYS A 134 -13.16 -11.28 -10.22
CA LYS A 134 -14.10 -10.55 -9.34
C LYS A 134 -14.24 -11.22 -7.97
N LYS A 135 -14.33 -12.55 -7.95
CA LYS A 135 -14.44 -13.34 -6.71
C LYS A 135 -13.20 -13.18 -5.83
N ILE A 136 -11.99 -13.33 -6.41
CA ILE A 136 -10.73 -13.18 -5.65
C ILE A 136 -10.56 -11.74 -5.16
N TYR A 137 -10.76 -10.74 -6.02
CA TYR A 137 -10.72 -9.32 -5.63
C TYR A 137 -11.64 -9.03 -4.43
N SER A 138 -12.88 -9.53 -4.48
CA SER A 138 -13.85 -9.35 -3.40
C SER A 138 -13.40 -10.00 -2.08
N LYS A 139 -12.68 -11.13 -2.14
CA LYS A 139 -12.14 -11.78 -0.93
C LYS A 139 -10.97 -11.00 -0.34
N VAL A 140 -10.07 -10.49 -1.19
CA VAL A 140 -8.99 -9.59 -0.73
C VAL A 140 -9.58 -8.34 -0.09
N LEU A 141 -10.56 -7.71 -0.73
CA LEU A 141 -11.26 -6.53 -0.18
C LEU A 141 -11.92 -6.82 1.17
N LYS A 142 -12.56 -7.99 1.34
CA LYS A 142 -13.11 -8.41 2.64
C LYS A 142 -12.04 -8.53 3.71
N GLY A 143 -10.87 -9.07 3.38
CA GLY A 143 -9.71 -9.12 4.28
C GLY A 143 -9.23 -7.72 4.67
N HIS A 144 -9.10 -6.83 3.70
CA HIS A 144 -8.72 -5.43 3.92
C HIS A 144 -9.70 -4.69 4.84
N ILE A 145 -11.00 -4.80 4.59
CA ILE A 145 -12.04 -4.19 5.44
C ILE A 145 -11.98 -4.76 6.86
N ALA A 146 -11.79 -6.09 7.00
CA ALA A 146 -11.69 -6.73 8.31
C ALA A 146 -10.49 -6.22 9.11
N VAL A 147 -9.34 -5.97 8.46
CA VAL A 147 -8.18 -5.32 9.10
C VAL A 147 -8.48 -3.88 9.47
N ALA A 148 -9.04 -3.10 8.55
CA ALA A 148 -9.35 -1.68 8.79
C ALA A 148 -10.36 -1.46 9.94
N SER A 149 -11.28 -2.40 10.12
CA SER A 149 -12.29 -2.37 11.19
C SER A 149 -11.90 -3.14 12.46
N TYR A 150 -10.69 -3.72 12.51
CA TYR A 150 -10.25 -4.52 13.65
C TYR A 150 -10.06 -3.65 14.89
N LYS A 151 -10.70 -4.06 15.99
CA LYS A 151 -10.54 -3.37 17.30
C LYS A 151 -9.36 -3.95 18.06
N LEU A 152 -8.32 -3.17 18.25
CA LEU A 152 -7.13 -3.57 19.01
C LEU A 152 -7.48 -3.82 20.48
N LYS A 153 -6.91 -4.89 21.03
CA LYS A 153 -6.91 -5.23 22.46
C LYS A 153 -5.48 -5.22 22.97
N LYS A 154 -5.28 -5.14 24.30
CA LYS A 154 -3.94 -5.17 24.92
C LYS A 154 -3.05 -6.34 24.48
N SER A 155 -3.68 -7.49 24.18
CA SER A 155 -2.99 -8.71 23.73
C SER A 155 -2.96 -8.86 22.19
N THR A 156 -3.34 -7.82 21.42
CA THR A 156 -3.33 -7.94 19.95
C THR A 156 -1.90 -7.89 19.42
N LEU A 157 -1.51 -8.96 18.75
CA LEU A 157 -0.23 -9.10 18.07
C LEU A 157 -0.41 -8.94 16.55
N GLY A 158 0.68 -8.59 15.84
CA GLY A 158 0.66 -8.46 14.37
C GLY A 158 0.13 -9.70 13.66
N LYS A 159 0.49 -10.90 14.13
CA LYS A 159 -0.02 -12.18 13.60
C LYS A 159 -1.52 -12.36 13.71
N HIS A 160 -2.19 -11.76 14.71
CA HIS A 160 -3.65 -11.87 14.86
C HIS A 160 -4.36 -11.09 13.74
N ILE A 161 -3.86 -9.91 13.40
CA ILE A 161 -4.41 -9.09 12.32
C ILE A 161 -4.08 -9.69 10.95
N ASP A 162 -2.87 -10.21 10.76
CA ASP A 162 -2.49 -10.94 9.56
C ASP A 162 -3.45 -12.12 9.30
N LYS A 163 -3.76 -12.90 10.33
CA LYS A 163 -4.74 -14.00 10.23
C LYS A 163 -6.11 -13.49 9.76
N VAL A 164 -6.57 -12.36 10.31
CA VAL A 164 -7.87 -11.76 9.93
C VAL A 164 -7.90 -11.38 8.46
N ALA A 165 -6.82 -10.81 7.93
CA ALA A 165 -6.69 -10.47 6.52
C ALA A 165 -6.77 -11.69 5.60
N ARG A 166 -6.16 -12.81 6.00
CA ARG A 166 -6.06 -14.04 5.19
C ARG A 166 -7.33 -14.89 5.16
N VAL A 167 -8.13 -14.87 6.22
CA VAL A 167 -9.31 -15.76 6.38
C VAL A 167 -10.23 -15.79 5.15
N PRO A 168 -10.60 -14.66 4.50
CA PRO A 168 -11.49 -14.72 3.35
C PRO A 168 -10.91 -15.45 2.13
N LEU A 169 -9.59 -15.40 1.94
CA LEU A 169 -8.89 -16.13 0.87
C LEU A 169 -8.68 -17.60 1.23
N LEU A 170 -8.27 -17.89 2.46
CA LEU A 170 -8.05 -19.25 2.95
C LEU A 170 -9.31 -20.11 2.83
N LYS A 171 -10.50 -19.54 3.05
CA LYS A 171 -11.80 -20.21 2.83
C LYS A 171 -12.05 -20.63 1.38
N LEU A 172 -11.26 -20.14 0.44
CA LEU A 172 -11.29 -20.54 -0.97
C LEU A 172 -10.10 -21.42 -1.36
N GLY A 173 -9.26 -21.82 -0.42
CA GLY A 173 -8.03 -22.57 -0.69
C GLY A 173 -6.88 -21.72 -1.25
N TYR A 174 -6.96 -20.39 -1.18
CA TYR A 174 -5.91 -19.47 -1.65
C TYR A 174 -5.21 -18.77 -0.48
N ASN A 175 -3.94 -18.43 -0.70
CA ASN A 175 -3.12 -17.66 0.23
C ASN A 175 -2.13 -16.79 -0.55
N TYR A 176 -1.43 -15.90 0.16
CA TYR A 176 -0.30 -15.12 -0.36
C TYR A 176 0.92 -15.32 0.55
N SER A 177 2.13 -15.25 -0.04
CA SER A 177 3.40 -15.60 0.62
C SER A 177 4.11 -14.43 1.30
N HIS A 178 3.62 -13.19 1.15
CA HIS A 178 4.20 -11.99 1.77
C HIS A 178 3.46 -11.59 3.07
N GLY A 179 4.01 -10.63 3.82
CA GLY A 179 3.32 -10.03 4.97
C GLY A 179 2.09 -9.23 4.54
N THR A 180 1.14 -9.05 5.47
CA THR A 180 -0.09 -8.26 5.22
C THR A 180 0.16 -6.76 5.30
N GLY A 181 1.12 -6.32 6.12
CA GLY A 181 1.39 -4.89 6.28
C GLY A 181 2.58 -4.62 7.21
N HIS A 182 2.94 -3.36 7.27
CA HIS A 182 4.10 -2.85 8.01
C HIS A 182 3.85 -1.42 8.52
N GLY A 183 4.72 -0.93 9.38
CA GLY A 183 4.75 0.48 9.74
C GLY A 183 5.31 1.34 8.60
N VAL A 184 5.00 2.63 8.63
CA VAL A 184 5.52 3.62 7.68
C VAL A 184 6.27 4.71 8.44
N GLY A 185 7.47 5.02 8.02
CA GLY A 185 8.28 6.09 8.60
C GLY A 185 7.68 7.47 8.33
N TYR A 186 8.01 8.43 9.17
CA TYR A 186 7.68 9.83 8.94
C TYR A 186 8.89 10.54 8.36
N PHE A 187 8.83 10.89 7.07
CA PHE A 187 9.97 11.39 6.29
C PHE A 187 11.21 10.45 6.37
N LEU A 188 10.94 9.16 6.48
CA LEU A 188 11.91 8.09 6.61
C LEU A 188 11.55 6.94 5.67
N ASN A 189 12.12 5.75 5.90
CA ASN A 189 11.84 4.57 5.11
C ASN A 189 10.34 4.22 5.09
N VAL A 190 9.83 3.86 3.93
CA VAL A 190 8.44 3.42 3.76
C VAL A 190 8.15 2.17 4.59
N HIS A 191 9.08 1.24 4.67
CA HIS A 191 9.00 0.10 5.59
C HIS A 191 9.70 0.47 6.89
N GLU A 192 8.92 0.66 7.95
CA GLU A 192 9.43 0.95 9.28
C GLU A 192 8.95 -0.08 10.30
N GLY A 193 9.90 -0.69 11.02
CA GLY A 193 9.61 -1.49 12.21
C GLY A 193 9.37 -0.61 13.45
N PRO A 194 9.15 -1.25 14.60
CA PRO A 194 9.14 -2.69 14.84
C PRO A 194 7.81 -3.39 14.50
N GLN A 195 6.73 -2.64 14.22
CA GLN A 195 5.43 -3.23 13.93
C GLN A 195 5.38 -3.84 12.52
N GLY A 196 4.74 -4.99 12.43
CA GLY A 196 4.49 -5.68 11.17
C GLY A 196 3.27 -6.60 11.31
N LEU A 197 2.56 -6.78 10.21
CA LEU A 197 1.43 -7.70 10.11
C LEU A 197 1.87 -8.90 9.27
N SER A 198 2.33 -9.95 9.96
CA SER A 198 2.79 -11.19 9.31
C SER A 198 2.53 -12.39 10.22
N PRO A 199 2.54 -13.63 9.70
CA PRO A 199 2.34 -14.82 10.52
C PRO A 199 3.35 -14.97 11.67
N PHE A 200 4.54 -14.39 11.51
CA PHE A 200 5.66 -14.53 12.45
C PHE A 200 5.79 -13.35 13.41
N ASN A 201 5.03 -12.28 13.24
CA ASN A 201 5.15 -11.08 14.06
C ASN A 201 4.43 -11.25 15.40
N ASN A 202 5.19 -11.28 16.49
CA ASN A 202 4.71 -11.44 17.86
C ASN A 202 4.67 -10.12 18.66
N LEU A 203 5.02 -8.99 18.05
CA LEU A 203 5.01 -7.71 18.71
C LEU A 203 3.58 -7.25 19.04
N SER A 204 3.38 -6.72 20.23
CA SER A 204 2.12 -6.10 20.62
C SER A 204 1.93 -4.77 19.90
N LEU A 205 0.77 -4.59 19.28
CA LEU A 205 0.45 -3.40 18.49
C LEU A 205 -0.15 -2.27 19.31
N ILE A 206 -0.56 -2.52 20.55
CA ILE A 206 -1.31 -1.53 21.34
C ILE A 206 -0.49 -0.30 21.68
N HIS A 207 0.79 -0.48 21.98
CA HIS A 207 1.68 0.61 22.34
C HIS A 207 2.05 1.51 21.15
N ILE A 208 1.90 1.01 19.93
CA ILE A 208 2.31 1.68 18.69
C ILE A 208 1.11 2.28 17.94
N SER A 209 -0.02 1.57 17.92
CA SER A 209 -1.17 1.95 17.08
C SER A 209 -2.31 2.64 17.85
N GLU A 210 -2.35 2.52 19.17
CA GLU A 210 -3.45 3.08 19.98
C GLU A 210 -3.50 4.62 19.99
N PRO A 211 -2.40 5.36 20.01
CA PRO A 211 -2.43 6.82 19.94
C PRO A 211 -3.14 7.37 18.72
N THR A 212 -3.07 6.65 17.59
CA THR A 212 -3.75 7.03 16.34
C THR A 212 -5.23 6.66 16.34
N ARG A 213 -5.61 5.62 17.08
CA ARG A 213 -6.98 5.06 17.08
C ARG A 213 -7.93 5.74 18.06
N ARG A 214 -7.44 6.18 19.22
CA ARG A 214 -8.24 6.86 20.25
C ARG A 214 -8.79 8.23 19.82
N ARG A 215 -8.41 8.75 18.67
CA ARG A 215 -8.73 10.10 18.19
C ARG A 215 -9.51 10.16 16.88
N GLY A 216 -10.27 9.12 16.57
CA GLY A 216 -11.29 9.17 15.52
C GLY A 216 -10.75 9.42 14.11
N ILE A 217 -9.87 8.57 13.66
CA ILE A 217 -9.52 8.47 12.24
C ILE A 217 -10.29 7.33 11.62
#